data_06d4bb9a8d31e5fd45fa5768bd22a493
#
_entry.id   06d4bb9a8d31e5fd45fa5768bd22a493
#
_cell.length_a   1.000
_cell.length_b   1.000
_cell.length_c   1.000
_cell.angle_alpha   90.00
_cell.angle_beta   90.00
_cell.angle_gamma   90.00
#
_symmetry.space_group_name_H-M   'P 1'
#
loop_
_entity.id
_entity.type
_entity.pdbx_description
1 polymer ?
#
loop_
_entity_poly.entity_id
_entity_poly.type
_entity_poly.pdbx_seq_one_letter_code
_entity_poly.pdbx_strand_id
1 'polypeptide(L)'
;MYDLYTWPTPNGRKVSILLEELEVDYNIIPIDIDKGDQFSEKFKSISVDNKIPIIYDHNKKIFIRESGIILIYLAEKYNKFI
;
A
#
# COMPACT_ATOMS: atom_id res chain seq x y z
N MET A 1 -4.30 -9.36 7.42
CA MET A 1 -4.03 -7.98 7.91
C MET A 1 -2.94 -7.32 7.08
N TYR A 2 -3.17 -6.09 6.70
CA TYR A 2 -2.24 -5.31 5.87
C TYR A 2 -2.05 -3.94 6.48
N ASP A 3 -0.88 -3.35 6.28
CA ASP A 3 -0.65 -1.93 6.52
C ASP A 3 -0.50 -1.26 5.16
N LEU A 4 -1.31 -0.25 4.90
CA LEU A 4 -1.27 0.51 3.67
C LEU A 4 -0.63 1.87 3.94
N TYR A 5 0.57 2.08 3.42
CA TYR A 5 1.29 3.34 3.48
C TYR A 5 0.85 4.17 2.28
N THR A 6 0.08 5.20 2.51
CA THR A 6 -0.57 5.93 1.41
C THR A 6 -0.88 7.38 1.76
N TRP A 7 -1.32 8.11 0.75
CA TRP A 7 -1.85 9.47 0.84
C TRP A 7 -2.97 9.57 -0.20
N PRO A 8 -3.90 10.54 -0.08
CA PRO A 8 -5.02 10.66 -1.05
C PRO A 8 -4.55 11.07 -2.45
N THR A 9 -3.95 10.15 -3.14
CA THR A 9 -3.48 10.27 -4.52
C THR A 9 -4.25 9.27 -5.38
N PRO A 10 -4.30 9.46 -6.72
CA PRO A 10 -4.98 8.49 -7.57
C PRO A 10 -4.47 7.06 -7.39
N ASN A 11 -3.16 6.87 -7.30
CA ASN A 11 -2.58 5.53 -7.13
C ASN A 11 -2.89 4.93 -5.76
N GLY A 12 -2.83 5.76 -4.71
CA GLY A 12 -3.17 5.31 -3.35
C GLY A 12 -4.63 4.90 -3.26
N ARG A 13 -5.51 5.66 -3.89
CA ARG A 13 -6.96 5.37 -3.88
C ARG A 13 -7.29 4.06 -4.57
N LYS A 14 -6.60 3.72 -5.65
CA LYS A 14 -6.81 2.45 -6.35
C LYS A 14 -6.61 1.27 -5.40
N VAL A 15 -5.58 1.32 -4.59
CA VAL A 15 -5.27 0.24 -3.64
C VAL A 15 -6.30 0.20 -2.50
N SER A 16 -6.65 1.36 -1.92
CA SER A 16 -7.62 1.39 -0.83
C SER A 16 -8.99 0.90 -1.28
N ILE A 17 -9.40 1.27 -2.49
CA ILE A 17 -10.68 0.81 -3.06
C ILE A 17 -10.68 -0.72 -3.19
N LEU A 18 -9.59 -1.30 -3.69
CA LEU A 18 -9.51 -2.75 -3.83
C LEU A 18 -9.56 -3.45 -2.47
N LEU A 19 -8.85 -2.94 -1.47
CA LEU A 19 -8.88 -3.51 -0.13
C LEU A 19 -10.30 -3.49 0.45
N GLU A 20 -11.04 -2.40 0.23
CA GLU A 20 -12.43 -2.30 0.67
C GLU A 20 -13.31 -3.31 -0.07
N GLU A 21 -13.14 -3.45 -1.38
CA GLU A 21 -13.92 -4.40 -2.18
C GLU A 21 -13.64 -5.85 -1.78
N LEU A 22 -12.41 -6.15 -1.35
CA LEU A 22 -12.03 -7.48 -0.88
C LEU A 22 -12.50 -7.75 0.55
N GLU A 23 -12.97 -6.72 1.25
CA GLU A 23 -13.44 -6.83 2.65
C GLU A 23 -12.36 -7.41 3.58
N VAL A 24 -11.11 -7.06 3.34
CA VAL A 24 -9.99 -7.51 4.18
C VAL A 24 -9.64 -6.44 5.20
N ASP A 25 -9.10 -6.86 6.32
CA ASP A 25 -8.64 -5.94 7.37
C ASP A 25 -7.35 -5.26 6.97
N TYR A 26 -7.31 -3.94 7.11
CA TYR A 26 -6.08 -3.19 6.86
C TYR A 26 -6.04 -1.92 7.71
N ASN A 27 -4.84 -1.45 7.97
CA ASN A 27 -4.60 -0.17 8.62
C ASN A 27 -4.07 0.81 7.60
N ILE A 28 -4.49 2.06 7.71
CA ILE A 28 -3.92 3.14 6.89
C ILE A 28 -2.84 3.83 7.71
N ILE A 29 -1.65 3.92 7.12
CA ILE A 29 -0.53 4.66 7.68
C ILE A 29 -0.30 5.84 6.75
N PRO A 30 -0.72 7.05 7.13
CA PRO A 30 -0.65 8.20 6.23
C PRO A 30 0.79 8.66 6.03
N ILE A 31 1.15 8.90 4.78
CA ILE A 31 2.43 9.48 4.38
C ILE A 31 2.11 10.79 3.69
N ASP A 32 2.14 11.87 4.46
CA ASP A 32 1.80 13.20 3.96
C ASP A 32 2.92 13.72 3.05
N ILE A 33 2.73 13.56 1.75
CA ILE A 33 3.73 13.96 0.76
C ILE A 33 3.92 15.47 0.69
N ASP A 34 2.91 16.24 1.10
CA ASP A 34 3.01 17.70 1.13
C ASP A 34 3.91 18.17 2.26
N LYS A 35 4.03 17.39 3.34
CA LYS A 35 4.91 17.67 4.46
C LYS A 35 6.27 16.98 4.34
N GLY A 36 6.49 16.19 3.31
CA GLY A 36 7.73 15.47 3.11
C GLY A 36 7.87 14.19 3.92
N ASP A 37 6.77 13.60 4.38
CA ASP A 37 6.79 12.35 5.14
C ASP A 37 7.49 11.21 4.39
N GLN A 38 7.43 11.23 3.06
CA GLN A 38 8.09 10.22 2.22
C GLN A 38 9.62 10.26 2.35
N PHE A 39 10.18 11.34 2.88
CA PHE A 39 11.61 11.49 3.10
C PHE A 39 12.05 11.21 4.54
N SER A 40 11.12 10.80 5.41
CA SER A 40 11.44 10.48 6.79
C SER A 40 12.35 9.25 6.88
N GLU A 41 13.18 9.21 7.92
CA GLU A 41 14.07 8.07 8.17
C GLU A 41 13.28 6.76 8.25
N LYS A 42 12.15 6.79 8.93
CA LYS A 42 11.29 5.61 9.10
C LYS A 42 10.79 5.10 7.75
N PHE A 43 10.31 5.99 6.89
CA PHE A 43 9.78 5.58 5.60
C PHE A 43 10.87 5.18 4.62
N LYS A 44 12.07 5.79 4.71
CA LYS A 44 13.20 5.42 3.86
C LYS A 44 13.61 3.96 4.04
N SER A 45 13.43 3.42 5.24
CA SER A 45 13.73 2.02 5.48
C SER A 45 12.75 1.07 4.78
N ILE A 46 11.58 1.58 4.37
CA ILE A 46 10.53 0.82 3.71
C ILE A 46 10.55 1.05 2.20
N SER A 47 10.82 2.28 1.77
CA SER A 47 10.78 2.66 0.36
C SER A 47 12.08 3.33 -0.06
N VAL A 48 12.82 2.68 -0.94
CA VAL A 48 14.11 3.21 -1.44
C VAL A 48 13.92 4.38 -2.40
N ASP A 49 12.76 4.50 -3.04
CA ASP A 49 12.49 5.55 -4.02
C ASP A 49 11.49 6.59 -3.51
N ASN A 50 11.19 6.57 -2.22
CA ASN A 50 10.30 7.54 -1.56
C ASN A 50 8.90 7.62 -2.18
N LYS A 51 8.41 6.54 -2.75
CA LYS A 51 7.10 6.50 -3.41
C LYS A 51 6.07 5.75 -2.58
N ILE A 52 4.82 6.14 -2.77
CA ILE A 52 3.62 5.49 -2.24
C ILE A 52 2.73 5.12 -3.43
N PRO A 53 1.79 4.17 -3.29
CA PRO A 53 1.48 3.38 -2.11
C PRO A 53 2.43 2.20 -1.91
N ILE A 54 2.51 1.73 -0.65
CA ILE A 54 3.21 0.50 -0.29
C ILE A 54 2.29 -0.27 0.63
N ILE A 55 2.21 -1.58 0.48
CA ILE A 55 1.45 -2.43 1.38
C ILE A 55 2.39 -3.40 2.07
N TYR A 56 2.16 -3.62 3.37
CA TYR A 56 2.86 -4.66 4.12
C TYR A 56 1.88 -5.78 4.42
N ASP A 57 2.20 -6.99 3.98
CA ASP A 57 1.38 -8.18 4.26
C ASP A 57 1.90 -8.84 5.54
N HIS A 58 1.13 -8.73 6.62
CA HIS A 58 1.51 -9.28 7.92
C HIS A 58 1.63 -10.80 7.92
N ASN A 59 0.83 -11.48 7.12
CA ASN A 59 0.85 -12.94 7.08
C ASN A 59 2.12 -13.47 6.44
N LYS A 60 2.56 -12.84 5.37
CA LYS A 60 3.76 -13.24 4.64
C LYS A 60 5.00 -12.46 5.05
N LYS A 61 4.82 -11.37 5.81
CA LYS A 61 5.89 -10.50 6.30
C LYS A 61 6.71 -9.91 5.15
N ILE A 62 6.03 -9.44 4.12
CA ILE A 62 6.66 -8.83 2.95
C ILE A 62 6.03 -7.48 2.63
N PHE A 63 6.84 -6.58 2.05
CA PHE A 63 6.37 -5.32 1.49
C PHE A 63 6.16 -5.48 -0.01
N ILE A 64 5.07 -4.95 -0.51
CA ILE A 64 4.80 -4.92 -1.95
C ILE A 64 4.68 -3.45 -2.36
N ARG A 65 5.42 -3.06 -3.38
CA ARG A 65 5.51 -1.69 -3.87
C ARG A 65 4.86 -1.57 -5.24
N GLU A 66 4.57 -0.32 -5.63
CA GLU A 66 3.93 0.04 -6.89
C GLU A 66 2.47 -0.40 -6.97
N SER A 67 1.59 0.57 -7.26
CA SER A 67 0.15 0.34 -7.24
C SER A 67 -0.29 -0.80 -8.15
N GLY A 68 0.26 -0.87 -9.37
CA GLY A 68 -0.09 -1.94 -10.30
C GLY A 68 0.26 -3.32 -9.78
N ILE A 69 1.44 -3.46 -9.18
CA ILE A 69 1.90 -4.73 -8.61
C ILE A 69 1.06 -5.10 -7.39
N ILE A 70 0.74 -4.13 -6.53
CA ILE A 70 -0.11 -4.35 -5.36
C ILE A 70 -1.49 -4.87 -5.79
N LEU A 71 -2.08 -4.26 -6.83
CA LEU A 71 -3.40 -4.66 -7.31
C LEU A 71 -3.38 -6.10 -7.83
N ILE A 72 -2.35 -6.46 -8.60
CA ILE A 72 -2.19 -7.83 -9.11
C ILE A 72 -2.01 -8.82 -7.96
N TYR A 73 -1.14 -8.49 -7.02
CA TYR A 73 -0.87 -9.35 -5.86
C TYR A 73 -2.15 -9.66 -5.08
N LEU A 74 -2.94 -8.62 -4.78
CA LEU A 74 -4.17 -8.79 -4.02
C LEU A 74 -5.23 -9.55 -4.82
N ALA A 75 -5.38 -9.23 -6.10
CA ALA A 75 -6.36 -9.90 -6.96
C ALA A 75 -6.07 -11.39 -7.09
N GLU A 76 -4.81 -11.75 -7.29
CA GLU A 76 -4.39 -13.16 -7.38
C GLU A 76 -4.57 -13.87 -6.04
N LYS A 77 -4.17 -13.24 -4.94
CA LYS A 77 -4.26 -13.83 -3.61
C LYS A 77 -5.70 -14.20 -3.24
N TYR A 78 -6.66 -13.34 -3.57
CA TYR A 78 -8.05 -13.55 -3.24
C TYR A 78 -8.86 -14.09 -4.41
N ASN A 79 -8.22 -14.32 -5.54
CA ASN A 79 -8.85 -14.89 -6.74
C ASN A 79 -10.09 -14.11 -7.17
N LYS A 80 -9.98 -12.77 -7.16
CA LYS A 80 -11.06 -11.86 -7.55
C LYS A 80 -10.53 -10.79 -8.49
N PHE A 81 -11.40 -10.30 -9.36
CA PHE A 81 -11.12 -9.18 -10.27
C PHE A 81 -10.02 -9.49 -11.30
N ILE A 82 -9.81 -10.75 -11.62
CA ILE A 82 -8.80 -11.20 -12.58
C ILE A 82 -9.48 -11.57 -13.90
#